data_b40dffd6cb2c0f008258e5db87ec892a
#
_entry.id   b40dffd6cb2c0f008258e5db87ec892a
#
_cell.length_a   1.000
_cell.length_b   1.000
_cell.length_c   1.000
_cell.angle_alpha   90.00
_cell.angle_beta   90.00
_cell.angle_gamma   90.00
#
_symmetry.space_group_name_H-M   'P 1'
#
loop_
_entity.id
_entity.type
_entity.pdbx_description
1 polymer ?
#
loop_
_entity_poly.entity_id
_entity_poly.type
_entity_poly.pdbx_seq_one_letter_code
_entity_poly.pdbx_strand_id
1 'polypeptide(L)'
;MITKEQVKQLVEDYLQNTDYALQTLTIDKDMNILVEVDRLGVVDVDFCAELNRYLVEQLGDEDYALEVGSVSITAPFISKIQYQKNLGRPVEVLAEGKKYRGELVSVDEDTFAIDTEVMVAKEGEKRKHKEIVTKTFSYDGVTYTKYDLKF
;
A
#
# COMPACT_ATOMS: atom_id res chain seq x y z
N MET A 1 18.19 -23.02 -9.19
CA MET A 1 17.25 -22.05 -9.77
C MET A 1 16.61 -21.21 -8.68
N ILE A 2 16.60 -19.91 -8.82
CA ILE A 2 16.01 -19.01 -7.84
C ILE A 2 14.49 -19.09 -7.91
N THR A 3 13.84 -19.33 -6.77
CA THR A 3 12.38 -19.38 -6.66
C THR A 3 11.85 -18.20 -5.86
N LYS A 4 10.57 -17.89 -6.07
CA LYS A 4 9.91 -16.83 -5.32
C LYS A 4 9.92 -17.11 -3.81
N GLU A 5 9.70 -18.34 -3.41
CA GLU A 5 9.71 -18.76 -2.02
C GLU A 5 11.09 -18.56 -1.38
N GLN A 6 12.15 -18.86 -2.13
CA GLN A 6 13.51 -18.65 -1.65
C GLN A 6 13.78 -17.18 -1.38
N VAL A 7 13.43 -16.31 -2.33
CA VAL A 7 13.62 -14.86 -2.17
C VAL A 7 12.75 -14.33 -1.01
N LYS A 8 11.51 -14.76 -0.93
CA LYS A 8 10.59 -14.36 0.12
C LYS A 8 11.16 -14.70 1.51
N GLN A 9 11.67 -15.92 1.67
CA GLN A 9 12.24 -16.35 2.95
C GLN A 9 13.45 -15.51 3.32
N LEU A 10 14.33 -15.24 2.35
CA LEU A 10 15.52 -14.41 2.59
C LEU A 10 15.13 -12.99 3.01
N VAL A 11 14.15 -12.40 2.34
CA VAL A 11 13.68 -11.06 2.68
C VAL A 11 13.05 -11.03 4.06
N GLU A 12 12.17 -11.98 4.35
CA GLU A 12 11.50 -12.03 5.66
C GLU A 12 12.50 -12.24 6.79
N ASP A 13 13.51 -13.08 6.59
CA ASP A 13 14.57 -13.27 7.58
C ASP A 13 15.35 -11.98 7.83
N TYR A 14 15.65 -11.23 6.78
CA TYR A 14 16.33 -9.95 6.90
C TYR A 14 15.49 -8.90 7.61
N LEU A 15 14.18 -8.90 7.37
CA LEU A 15 13.25 -7.92 7.95
C LEU A 15 12.86 -8.22 9.40
N GLN A 16 13.20 -9.39 9.93
CA GLN A 16 12.91 -9.73 11.33
C GLN A 16 13.53 -8.70 12.27
N ASN A 17 12.77 -8.31 13.29
CA ASN A 17 13.17 -7.32 14.30
C ASN A 17 13.34 -5.89 13.72
N THR A 18 12.85 -5.66 12.51
CA THR A 18 12.75 -4.32 11.94
C THR A 18 11.28 -3.92 11.85
N ASP A 19 11.02 -2.64 11.59
CA ASP A 19 9.66 -2.16 11.35
C ASP A 19 9.27 -2.19 9.87
N TYR A 20 10.12 -2.78 9.02
CA TYR A 20 9.84 -2.95 7.59
C TYR A 20 9.02 -4.21 7.33
N ALA A 21 8.18 -4.15 6.31
CA ALA A 21 7.41 -5.29 5.84
C ALA A 21 7.55 -5.43 4.33
N LEU A 22 7.57 -6.68 3.87
CA LEU A 22 7.60 -6.98 2.43
C LEU A 22 6.21 -6.68 1.85
N GLN A 23 6.16 -5.83 0.82
CA GLN A 23 4.93 -5.45 0.18
C GLN A 23 4.77 -6.08 -1.20
N THR A 24 5.85 -6.10 -1.98
CA THR A 24 5.82 -6.64 -3.35
C THR A 24 7.00 -7.57 -3.55
N LEU A 25 6.75 -8.71 -4.13
CA LEU A 25 7.79 -9.63 -4.58
C LEU A 25 7.32 -10.27 -5.87
N THR A 26 8.00 -9.95 -6.96
CA THR A 26 7.71 -10.55 -8.25
C THR A 26 8.99 -11.06 -8.89
N ILE A 27 8.88 -12.15 -9.61
CA ILE A 27 9.96 -12.70 -10.45
C ILE A 27 9.31 -13.01 -11.79
N ASP A 28 9.78 -12.34 -12.84
CA ASP A 28 9.23 -12.59 -14.17
C ASP A 28 9.98 -13.73 -14.88
N LYS A 29 9.55 -14.04 -16.09
CA LYS A 29 10.15 -15.14 -16.87
C LYS A 29 11.59 -14.89 -17.27
N ASP A 30 12.04 -13.64 -17.30
CA ASP A 30 13.40 -13.25 -17.62
C ASP A 30 14.27 -13.09 -16.37
N MET A 31 13.79 -13.56 -15.23
CA MET A 31 14.48 -13.49 -13.94
C MET A 31 14.73 -12.06 -13.47
N ASN A 32 13.80 -11.16 -13.74
CA ASN A 32 13.79 -9.84 -13.13
C ASN A 32 13.05 -9.93 -11.80
N ILE A 33 13.77 -9.70 -10.72
CA ILE A 33 13.25 -9.81 -9.35
C ILE A 33 12.99 -8.40 -8.84
N LEU A 34 11.75 -8.14 -8.44
CA LEU A 34 11.36 -6.87 -7.82
C LEU A 34 10.98 -7.13 -6.37
N VAL A 35 11.63 -6.43 -5.46
CA VAL A 35 11.33 -6.47 -4.02
C VAL A 35 10.99 -5.04 -3.59
N GLU A 36 9.79 -4.86 -3.04
CA GLU A 36 9.39 -3.57 -2.49
C GLU A 36 9.01 -3.73 -1.04
N VAL A 37 9.54 -2.85 -0.20
CA VAL A 37 9.29 -2.86 1.25
C VAL A 37 8.66 -1.55 1.67
N ASP A 38 7.99 -1.56 2.81
CA ASP A 38 7.38 -0.35 3.39
C ASP A 38 7.43 -0.42 4.91
N ARG A 39 7.23 0.71 5.56
CA ARG A 39 7.10 0.84 7.02
C ARG A 39 6.29 2.08 7.36
N LEU A 40 5.98 2.26 8.67
CA LEU A 40 5.27 3.43 9.17
C LEU A 40 6.21 4.63 9.14
N GLY A 41 6.72 5.20 8.44
CA GLY A 41 7.68 6.30 8.35
C GLY A 41 8.33 6.30 6.98
N VAL A 42 9.37 7.07 6.86
CA VAL A 42 10.10 7.17 5.61
C VAL A 42 10.91 5.90 5.39
N VAL A 43 10.83 5.35 4.18
CA VAL A 43 11.69 4.22 3.80
C VAL A 43 13.08 4.75 3.51
N ASP A 44 14.07 4.18 4.20
CA ASP A 44 15.47 4.58 4.07
C ASP A 44 16.10 3.95 2.82
N VAL A 45 16.66 4.79 1.97
CA VAL A 45 17.35 4.33 0.75
C VAL A 45 18.54 3.42 1.08
N ASP A 46 19.27 3.75 2.15
CA ASP A 46 20.40 2.93 2.59
C ASP A 46 19.96 1.55 3.04
N PHE A 47 18.81 1.45 3.71
CA PHE A 47 18.25 0.16 4.09
C PHE A 47 17.97 -0.70 2.86
N CYS A 48 17.36 -0.13 1.83
CA CYS A 48 17.09 -0.84 0.58
C CYS A 48 18.37 -1.29 -0.10
N ALA A 49 19.40 -0.46 -0.09
CA ALA A 49 20.71 -0.81 -0.67
C ALA A 49 21.37 -1.96 0.09
N GLU A 50 21.30 -1.96 1.42
CA GLU A 50 21.83 -3.04 2.24
C GLU A 50 21.08 -4.35 2.03
N LEU A 51 19.74 -4.28 1.92
CA LEU A 51 18.95 -5.46 1.61
C LEU A 51 19.29 -6.03 0.24
N ASN A 52 19.48 -5.15 -0.75
CA ASN A 52 19.91 -5.56 -2.09
C ASN A 52 21.24 -6.34 -2.00
N ARG A 53 22.21 -5.79 -1.28
CA ARG A 53 23.51 -6.44 -1.12
C ARG A 53 23.39 -7.80 -0.45
N TYR A 54 22.60 -7.87 0.61
CA TYR A 54 22.35 -9.13 1.31
C TYR A 54 21.77 -10.19 0.37
N LEU A 55 20.76 -9.81 -0.42
CA LEU A 55 20.13 -10.74 -1.35
C LEU A 55 21.10 -11.21 -2.43
N VAL A 56 21.91 -10.32 -2.97
CA VAL A 56 22.93 -10.69 -3.97
C VAL A 56 23.90 -11.70 -3.39
N GLU A 57 24.37 -11.50 -2.17
CA GLU A 57 25.27 -12.43 -1.50
C GLU A 57 24.63 -13.82 -1.30
N GLN A 58 23.35 -13.83 -0.92
CA GLN A 58 22.66 -15.09 -0.64
C GLN A 58 22.24 -15.84 -1.90
N LEU A 59 21.92 -15.13 -3.00
CA LEU A 59 21.48 -15.74 -4.22
C LEU A 59 22.63 -16.23 -5.12
N GLY A 60 23.83 -15.72 -4.91
CA GLY A 60 25.02 -16.19 -5.64
C GLY A 60 25.11 -15.64 -7.06
N ASP A 61 25.82 -16.38 -7.91
CA ASP A 61 26.20 -15.94 -9.27
C ASP A 61 25.21 -16.39 -10.36
N GLU A 62 23.96 -16.64 -10.03
CA GLU A 62 22.96 -16.98 -11.04
C GLU A 62 22.57 -15.75 -11.88
N ASP A 63 22.07 -15.99 -13.10
CA ASP A 63 21.62 -14.88 -13.97
C ASP A 63 20.28 -14.35 -13.50
N TYR A 64 20.26 -13.13 -13.00
CA TYR A 64 19.04 -12.43 -12.62
C TYR A 64 19.32 -10.93 -12.56
N ALA A 65 18.25 -10.15 -12.59
CA ALA A 65 18.30 -8.72 -12.28
C ALA A 65 17.49 -8.49 -11.02
N LEU A 66 18.02 -7.71 -10.08
CA LEU A 66 17.36 -7.45 -8.79
C LEU A 66 17.16 -5.95 -8.58
N GLU A 67 15.93 -5.59 -8.24
CA GLU A 67 15.59 -4.24 -7.84
C GLU A 67 14.93 -4.28 -6.46
N VAL A 68 15.45 -3.50 -5.52
CA VAL A 68 14.91 -3.36 -4.17
C VAL A 68 14.59 -1.89 -3.91
N GLY A 69 13.37 -1.60 -3.51
CA GLY A 69 12.96 -0.24 -3.26
C GLY A 69 11.72 -0.12 -2.40
N SER A 70 11.17 1.08 -2.35
CA SER A 70 9.92 1.35 -1.65
C SER A 70 8.73 1.24 -2.61
N VAL A 71 7.55 0.98 -2.04
CA VAL A 71 6.31 0.93 -2.81
C VAL A 71 5.98 2.33 -3.35
N SER A 72 5.47 2.39 -4.58
CA SER A 72 5.02 3.65 -5.17
C SER A 72 3.89 4.26 -4.34
N ILE A 73 3.95 5.58 -4.13
CA ILE A 73 2.91 6.32 -3.41
C ILE A 73 1.55 6.25 -4.13
N THR A 74 1.56 6.01 -5.44
CA THR A 74 0.33 5.93 -6.25
C THR A 74 -0.23 4.51 -6.35
N ALA A 75 0.51 3.51 -5.86
CA ALA A 75 0.06 2.12 -5.93
C ALA A 75 -1.11 1.86 -4.99
N PRO A 76 -2.04 0.97 -5.35
CA PRO A 76 -3.09 0.55 -4.42
C PRO A 76 -2.49 -0.04 -3.14
N PHE A 77 -3.19 0.17 -2.03
CA PHE A 77 -2.75 -0.38 -0.74
C PHE A 77 -2.93 -1.90 -0.74
N ILE A 78 -1.93 -2.61 -0.26
CA ILE A 78 -1.98 -4.08 -0.16
C ILE A 78 -1.81 -4.57 1.27
N SER A 79 -1.55 -3.68 2.22
CA SER A 79 -1.39 -4.04 3.63
C SER A 79 -1.91 -2.95 4.56
N LYS A 80 -2.18 -3.35 5.80
CA LYS A 80 -2.68 -2.44 6.83
C LYS A 80 -1.69 -1.31 7.15
N ILE A 81 -0.40 -1.56 7.00
CA ILE A 81 0.64 -0.54 7.20
C ILE A 81 0.39 0.68 6.30
N GLN A 82 -0.01 0.43 5.05
CA GLN A 82 -0.26 1.51 4.11
C GLN A 82 -1.47 2.34 4.49
N TYR A 83 -2.51 1.72 5.05
CA TYR A 83 -3.64 2.45 5.61
C TYR A 83 -3.20 3.29 6.80
N GLN A 84 -2.47 2.72 7.74
CA GLN A 84 -1.99 3.44 8.92
C GLN A 84 -1.11 4.62 8.55
N LYS A 85 -0.25 4.43 7.56
CA LYS A 85 0.65 5.45 7.06
C LYS A 85 -0.09 6.64 6.44
N ASN A 86 -1.28 6.40 5.92
CA ASN A 86 -2.08 7.41 5.25
C ASN A 86 -3.22 7.98 6.09
N LEU A 87 -3.24 7.71 7.40
CA LEU A 87 -4.20 8.35 8.31
C LEU A 87 -4.06 9.87 8.23
N GLY A 88 -5.19 10.55 8.07
CA GLY A 88 -5.24 12.00 7.93
C GLY A 88 -4.96 12.50 6.52
N ARG A 89 -4.76 11.62 5.56
CA ARG A 89 -4.46 11.98 4.18
C ARG A 89 -5.62 11.62 3.24
N PRO A 90 -5.70 12.30 2.09
CA PRO A 90 -6.76 11.98 1.11
C PRO A 90 -6.51 10.64 0.45
N VAL A 91 -7.56 9.84 0.33
CA VAL A 91 -7.52 8.53 -0.33
C VAL A 91 -8.69 8.40 -1.30
N GLU A 92 -8.51 7.52 -2.29
CA GLU A 92 -9.55 7.12 -3.21
C GLU A 92 -9.87 5.64 -2.95
N VAL A 93 -11.15 5.34 -2.79
CA VAL A 93 -11.63 3.98 -2.54
C VAL A 93 -12.59 3.60 -3.67
N LEU A 94 -12.36 2.44 -4.27
CA LEU A 94 -13.30 1.86 -5.21
C LEU A 94 -13.99 0.68 -4.52
N ALA A 95 -15.30 0.79 -4.32
CA ALA A 95 -16.10 -0.24 -3.68
C ALA A 95 -17.44 -0.36 -4.41
N GLU A 96 -17.84 -1.58 -4.73
CA GLU A 96 -19.12 -1.87 -5.40
C GLU A 96 -19.34 -1.05 -6.68
N GLY A 97 -18.26 -0.81 -7.43
CA GLY A 97 -18.30 -0.05 -8.68
C GLY A 97 -18.37 1.45 -8.50
N LYS A 98 -18.31 1.97 -7.28
CA LYS A 98 -18.34 3.40 -6.99
C LYS A 98 -17.01 3.89 -6.44
N LYS A 99 -16.60 5.06 -6.87
CA LYS A 99 -15.42 5.73 -6.33
C LYS A 99 -15.81 6.69 -5.23
N TYR A 100 -15.12 6.60 -4.12
CA TYR A 100 -15.26 7.50 -2.98
C TYR A 100 -13.92 8.19 -2.75
N ARG A 101 -13.95 9.48 -2.47
CA ARG A 101 -12.73 10.24 -2.14
C ARG A 101 -12.95 10.96 -0.84
N GLY A 102 -11.95 10.93 0.01
CA GLY A 102 -12.04 11.60 1.29
C GLY A 102 -10.80 11.39 2.13
N GLU A 103 -10.83 11.94 3.33
CA GLU A 103 -9.74 11.79 4.29
C GLU A 103 -9.88 10.46 5.02
N LEU A 104 -8.79 9.72 5.11
CA LEU A 104 -8.76 8.48 5.90
C LEU A 104 -8.71 8.86 7.39
N VAL A 105 -9.78 8.57 8.12
CA VAL A 105 -9.94 9.03 9.50
C VAL A 105 -9.81 7.93 10.54
N SER A 106 -9.97 6.65 10.17
CA SER A 106 -9.73 5.55 11.09
C SER A 106 -9.27 4.30 10.37
N VAL A 107 -8.43 3.52 11.06
CA VAL A 107 -7.93 2.24 10.57
C VAL A 107 -8.05 1.26 11.73
N ASP A 108 -8.95 0.29 11.58
CA ASP A 108 -9.21 -0.73 12.59
C ASP A 108 -8.72 -2.09 12.09
N GLU A 109 -8.93 -3.13 12.88
CA GLU A 109 -8.46 -4.48 12.54
C GLU A 109 -9.10 -5.02 11.26
N ASP A 110 -10.40 -4.87 11.11
CA ASP A 110 -11.15 -5.44 9.98
C ASP A 110 -11.72 -4.39 9.03
N THR A 111 -11.71 -3.13 9.43
CA THR A 111 -12.35 -2.04 8.68
C THR A 111 -11.51 -0.78 8.72
N PHE A 112 -11.83 0.13 7.81
CA PHE A 112 -11.32 1.49 7.84
C PHE A 112 -12.44 2.46 7.49
N ALA A 113 -12.29 3.73 7.82
CA ALA A 113 -13.30 4.74 7.54
C ALA A 113 -12.69 5.98 6.91
N ILE A 114 -13.47 6.59 6.02
CA ILE A 114 -13.10 7.86 5.39
C ILE A 114 -14.21 8.88 5.62
N ASP A 115 -13.83 10.16 5.71
CA ASP A 115 -14.76 11.27 5.66
C ASP A 115 -14.85 11.74 4.23
N THR A 116 -16.03 11.61 3.65
CA THR A 116 -16.25 11.92 2.24
C THR A 116 -17.36 12.96 2.10
N GLU A 117 -17.25 13.81 1.09
CA GLU A 117 -18.27 14.79 0.78
C GLU A 117 -19.39 14.17 -0.07
N VAL A 118 -20.62 14.42 0.30
CA VAL A 118 -21.80 14.02 -0.47
C VAL A 118 -22.66 15.24 -0.73
N MET A 119 -23.36 15.21 -1.85
CA MET A 119 -24.31 16.26 -2.19
C MET A 119 -25.68 15.85 -1.67
N VAL A 120 -26.24 16.68 -0.79
CA VAL A 120 -27.55 16.42 -0.18
C VAL A 120 -28.48 17.61 -0.43
N ALA A 121 -29.74 17.29 -0.70
CA ALA A 121 -30.80 18.29 -0.77
C ALA A 121 -31.76 18.00 0.37
N LYS A 122 -31.97 18.99 1.25
CA LYS A 122 -32.96 18.89 2.30
C LYS A 122 -34.36 19.06 1.70
N GLU A 123 -35.34 18.49 2.36
CA GLU A 123 -36.73 18.62 1.95
C GLU A 123 -37.12 20.08 1.82
N GLY A 124 -37.66 20.47 0.67
CA GLY A 124 -38.04 21.84 0.38
C GLY A 124 -36.95 22.72 -0.20
N GLU A 125 -35.70 22.25 -0.26
CA GLU A 125 -34.59 22.99 -0.84
C GLU A 125 -34.43 22.68 -2.31
N LYS A 126 -34.17 23.71 -3.11
CA LYS A 126 -33.95 23.56 -4.55
C LYS A 126 -32.50 23.26 -4.88
N ARG A 127 -31.57 23.54 -3.97
CA ARG A 127 -30.13 23.34 -4.20
C ARG A 127 -29.61 22.27 -3.28
N LYS A 128 -28.76 21.43 -3.84
CA LYS A 128 -27.98 20.49 -3.05
C LYS A 128 -26.82 21.23 -2.39
N HIS A 129 -26.47 20.83 -1.21
CA HIS A 129 -25.30 21.34 -0.52
C HIS A 129 -24.39 20.19 -0.14
N LYS A 130 -23.12 20.50 0.15
CA LYS A 130 -22.13 19.50 0.53
C LYS A 130 -22.24 19.17 2.01
N GLU A 131 -22.26 17.91 2.31
CA GLU A 131 -22.14 17.42 3.70
C GLU A 131 -21.02 16.40 3.77
N ILE A 132 -20.31 16.37 4.89
CA ILE A 132 -19.28 15.37 5.14
C ILE A 132 -19.92 14.25 5.91
N VAL A 133 -19.79 13.03 5.38
CA VAL A 133 -20.25 11.82 6.05
C VAL A 133 -19.08 10.85 6.20
N THR A 134 -19.09 10.10 7.30
CA THR A 134 -18.09 9.07 7.52
C THR A 134 -18.61 7.75 6.96
N LYS A 135 -17.83 7.16 6.07
CA LYS A 135 -18.14 5.84 5.51
C LYS A 135 -17.12 4.82 5.96
N THR A 136 -17.61 3.68 6.42
CA THR A 136 -16.78 2.58 6.87
C THR A 136 -16.79 1.46 5.83
N PHE A 137 -15.62 0.92 5.53
CA PHE A 137 -15.44 -0.17 4.58
C PHE A 137 -14.69 -1.30 5.25
N SER A 138 -15.00 -2.54 4.86
CA SER A 138 -14.15 -3.68 5.21
C SER A 138 -13.01 -3.76 4.20
N TYR A 139 -11.85 -4.23 4.62
CA TYR A 139 -10.71 -4.38 3.69
C TYR A 139 -11.05 -5.32 2.55
N ASP A 140 -11.82 -6.37 2.83
CA ASP A 140 -12.24 -7.34 1.82
C ASP A 140 -13.35 -6.83 0.91
N GLY A 141 -14.05 -5.77 1.33
CA GLY A 141 -15.20 -5.22 0.60
C GLY A 141 -14.84 -4.18 -0.44
N VAL A 142 -13.58 -3.80 -0.55
CA VAL A 142 -13.14 -2.78 -1.51
C VAL A 142 -12.36 -3.43 -2.66
N THR A 143 -12.48 -2.83 -3.85
CA THR A 143 -11.70 -3.26 -5.01
C THR A 143 -10.28 -2.75 -4.88
N TYR A 144 -10.13 -1.49 -4.47
CA TYR A 144 -8.82 -0.90 -4.14
C TYR A 144 -9.00 0.31 -3.22
N THR A 145 -7.92 0.66 -2.54
CA THR A 145 -7.75 1.94 -1.84
C THR A 145 -6.36 2.44 -2.20
N LYS A 146 -6.24 3.72 -2.50
CA LYS A 146 -4.94 4.31 -2.82
C LYS A 146 -4.90 5.78 -2.40
N TYR A 147 -3.69 6.32 -2.27
CA TYR A 147 -3.50 7.74 -1.99
C TYR A 147 -4.07 8.57 -3.14
N ASP A 148 -4.84 9.60 -2.81
CA ASP A 148 -5.45 10.49 -3.80
C ASP A 148 -4.53 11.69 -4.03
N LEU A 149 -3.93 11.76 -5.21
CA LEU A 149 -3.02 12.84 -5.60
C LEU A 149 -3.74 14.08 -6.10
N LYS A 150 -5.06 14.06 -6.19
CA LYS A 150 -5.81 15.23 -6.63
C LYS A 150 -5.89 16.26 -5.52
N PHE A 151 -5.62 17.47 -5.89
CA PHE A 151 -5.65 18.62 -5.01
C PHE A 151 -6.81 19.55 -5.37
#